data_26ec75d46343d5eff5d9a5003ceda58d
#
_entry.id   26ec75d46343d5eff5d9a5003ceda58d
#
_cell.length_a   1.000
_cell.length_b   1.000
_cell.length_c   1.000
_cell.angle_alpha   90.00
_cell.angle_beta   90.00
_cell.angle_gamma   90.00
#
_symmetry.space_group_name_H-M   'P 1'
#
loop_
_entity.id
_entity.type
_entity.pdbx_description
1 polymer ?
#
loop_
_entity_poly.entity_id
_entity_poly.type
_entity_poly.pdbx_seq_one_letter_code
_entity_poly.pdbx_strand_id
1 'polypeptide(L)' 'MSKKLEITQVRSIARCTQPQIKTVEALGLRKIRQVVVLPDNAQTRGMLKVVNHLVSVKEIEA' A
#
# COMPACT_ATOMS: atom_id res chain seq x y z
N MET A 1 5.71 -2.73 -21.24
CA MET A 1 6.58 -2.59 -20.05
C MET A 1 5.82 -1.92 -18.93
N SER A 2 5.38 -2.71 -18.00
CA SER A 2 4.64 -2.18 -16.88
C SER A 2 5.49 -2.23 -15.63
N LYS A 3 5.59 -1.10 -14.97
CA LYS A 3 6.18 -1.06 -13.64
C LYS A 3 5.14 -1.45 -12.62
N LYS A 4 5.57 -2.16 -11.61
CA LYS A 4 4.71 -2.54 -10.50
C LYS A 4 5.31 -2.04 -9.20
N LEU A 5 4.45 -1.88 -8.22
CA LEU A 5 4.86 -1.44 -6.89
C LEU A 5 4.65 -2.59 -5.92
N GLU A 6 5.71 -2.95 -5.23
CA GLU A 6 5.65 -3.90 -4.14
C GLU A 6 5.43 -3.12 -2.85
N ILE A 7 4.32 -3.38 -2.20
CA ILE A 7 3.89 -2.63 -1.03
C ILE A 7 3.88 -3.57 0.16
N THR A 8 4.65 -3.23 1.19
CA THR A 8 4.75 -4.02 2.41
C THR A 8 4.21 -3.20 3.57
N GLN A 9 3.26 -3.75 4.30
CA GLN A 9 2.76 -3.08 5.50
C GLN A 9 3.80 -3.22 6.62
N VAL A 10 4.31 -2.09 7.09
CA VAL A 10 5.36 -2.07 8.12
C VAL A 10 4.84 -1.65 9.49
N ARG A 11 3.63 -1.09 9.55
CA ARG A 11 3.02 -0.66 10.80
C ARG A 11 1.60 -1.17 10.92
N SER A 12 1.15 -1.35 12.16
CA SER A 12 -0.21 -1.78 12.43
C SER A 12 -1.21 -0.68 12.08
N ILE A 13 -2.38 -1.08 11.57
CA ILE A 13 -3.48 -0.16 11.28
C ILE A 13 -4.34 0.15 12.50
N ALA A 14 -4.02 -0.41 13.66
CA ALA A 14 -4.83 -0.27 14.87
C ALA A 14 -4.99 1.19 15.33
N ARG A 15 -4.05 2.06 14.97
CA ARG A 15 -4.08 3.47 15.34
C ARG A 15 -4.44 4.38 14.18
N CYS A 16 -4.91 3.83 13.08
CA CYS A 16 -5.23 4.62 11.90
C CYS A 16 -6.67 5.12 11.96
N THR A 17 -6.91 6.22 11.24
CA THR A 17 -8.27 6.71 11.05
C THR A 17 -9.04 5.78 10.11
N GLN A 18 -10.36 5.88 10.11
CA GLN A 18 -11.20 5.05 9.24
C GLN A 18 -10.84 5.21 7.76
N PRO A 19 -10.63 6.42 7.22
CA PRO A 19 -10.21 6.54 5.82
C PRO A 19 -8.89 5.83 5.52
N GLN A 20 -7.94 5.88 6.45
CA GLN A 20 -6.66 5.19 6.27
C GLN A 20 -6.84 3.68 6.28
N ILE A 21 -7.65 3.16 7.21
CA ILE A 21 -7.93 1.73 7.28
C ILE A 21 -8.59 1.26 5.98
N LYS A 22 -9.57 2.00 5.47
CA LYS A 22 -10.22 1.66 4.22
C LYS A 22 -9.25 1.65 3.05
N THR A 23 -8.33 2.60 3.02
CA THR A 23 -7.32 2.67 1.96
C THR A 23 -6.38 1.47 2.01
N VAL A 24 -5.93 1.09 3.21
CA VAL A 24 -5.08 -0.09 3.39
C VAL A 24 -5.81 -1.35 2.97
N GLU A 25 -7.08 -1.48 3.32
CA GLU A 25 -7.89 -2.63 2.90
C GLU A 25 -8.08 -2.66 1.39
N ALA A 26 -8.26 -1.50 0.76
CA ALA A 26 -8.37 -1.41 -0.70
C ALA A 26 -7.08 -1.85 -1.39
N LEU A 27 -5.94 -1.64 -0.75
CA LEU A 27 -4.66 -2.13 -1.24
C LEU A 27 -4.49 -3.65 -1.06
N GLY A 28 -5.34 -4.26 -0.25
CA GLY A 28 -5.26 -5.69 0.03
C GLY A 28 -4.40 -6.04 1.24
N LEU A 29 -4.00 -5.06 2.01
CA LEU A 29 -3.16 -5.27 3.19
C LEU A 29 -4.04 -5.37 4.44
N ARG A 30 -3.81 -6.39 5.25
CA ARG A 30 -4.57 -6.60 6.49
C ARG A 30 -3.67 -6.84 7.69
N LYS A 31 -2.47 -7.32 7.46
CA LYS A 31 -1.54 -7.68 8.53
C LYS A 31 -0.21 -7.01 8.34
N ILE A 32 0.49 -6.78 9.43
CA ILE A 32 1.86 -6.30 9.41
C ILE A 32 2.72 -7.28 8.61
N ARG A 33 3.64 -6.75 7.85
CA ARG A 33 4.57 -7.49 6.98
C ARG A 33 3.90 -8.20 5.81
N GLN A 34 2.62 -7.97 5.58
CA GLN A 34 1.97 -8.48 4.38
C GLN A 34 2.46 -7.68 3.17
N VAL A 35 2.70 -8.39 2.08
CA VAL A 35 3.21 -7.81 0.84
C VAL A 35 2.18 -7.97 -0.25
N VAL A 36 1.94 -6.91 -1.01
CA VAL A 36 1.12 -6.97 -2.22
C VAL A 36 1.86 -6.31 -3.35
N VAL A 37 1.57 -6.75 -4.57
CA VAL A 37 2.12 -6.17 -5.79
C VAL A 37 0.97 -5.57 -6.58
N LEU A 38 1.05 -4.28 -6.86
CA LEU A 38 0.02 -3.56 -7.60
C LEU A 38 0.65 -2.81 -8.77
N PRO A 39 -0.12 -2.56 -9.82
CA PRO A 39 0.39 -1.80 -10.95
C PRO A 39 0.67 -0.35 -10.55
N ASP A 40 1.68 0.24 -11.18
CA ASP A 40 2.01 1.64 -10.97
C ASP A 40 1.09 2.51 -11.82
N ASN A 41 0.03 2.99 -11.20
CA ASN A 41 -0.92 3.90 -11.85
C ASN A 41 -1.33 5.00 -10.88
N ALA A 42 -2.06 5.99 -11.40
CA ALA A 42 -2.46 7.15 -10.60
C ALA A 42 -3.33 6.76 -9.40
N GLN A 43 -4.19 5.77 -9.56
CA GLN A 43 -5.06 5.31 -8.49
C GLN A 43 -4.26 4.70 -7.36
N THR A 44 -3.32 3.81 -7.68
CA THR A 44 -2.46 3.18 -6.69
C THR A 44 -1.61 4.22 -5.97
N ARG A 45 -1.02 5.14 -6.71
CA ARG A 45 -0.20 6.21 -6.12
C ARG A 45 -1.02 7.13 -5.22
N GLY A 46 -2.25 7.42 -5.60
CA GLY A 46 -3.16 8.22 -4.78
C GLY A 46 -3.45 7.55 -3.44
N MET A 47 -3.71 6.25 -3.45
CA MET A 47 -3.91 5.48 -2.22
C MET A 47 -2.66 5.44 -1.35
N LEU A 48 -1.50 5.29 -1.96
CA LEU A 48 -0.24 5.24 -1.23
C LEU A 48 0.09 6.55 -0.53
N LYS A 49 -0.30 7.69 -1.10
CA LYS A 49 -0.10 8.99 -0.46
C LYS A 49 -0.81 9.09 0.89
N VAL A 50 -1.93 8.42 1.02
CA VAL A 50 -2.72 8.44 2.26
C VAL A 50 -2.05 7.62 3.35
N VAL A 51 -1.41 6.51 2.98
CA VAL A 51 -0.92 5.53 3.93
C VAL A 51 0.59 5.29 3.84
N ASN A 52 1.33 6.17 3.17
CA ASN A 52 2.75 5.97 2.95
C ASN A 52 3.57 5.82 4.24
N HIS A 53 3.08 6.38 5.35
CA HIS A 53 3.74 6.26 6.65
C HIS A 53 3.51 4.88 7.30
N LEU A 54 2.63 4.07 6.73
CA LEU A 54 2.28 2.75 7.25
C LEU A 54 2.89 1.62 6.43
N VAL A 55 3.35 1.93 5.24
CA VAL A 55 3.82 0.93 4.28
C VAL A 55 5.18 1.32 3.71
N SER A 56 5.89 0.32 3.23
CA SER A 56 7.11 0.51 2.46
C SER A 56 6.80 0.16 1.00
N VAL A 57 7.20 1.02 0.08
CA VAL A 57 6.93 0.84 -1.34
C VAL A 57 8.25 0.64 -2.07
N LYS A 58 8.29 -0.37 -2.92
CA LYS A 58 9.46 -0.65 -3.75
C LYS A 58 9.00 -0.79 -5.20
N GLU A 59 9.68 -0.10 -6.11
CA GLU A 59 9.41 -0.25 -7.53
C GLU A 59 10.05 -1.53 -8.02
N ILE A 60 9.28 -2.32 -8.75
CA ILE A 60 9.77 -3.53 -9.40
C ILE A 60 9.36 -3.50 -10.87
N GLU A 61 10.18 -4.08 -11.71
CA GLU A 61 9.84 -4.28 -13.11
C GLU A 61 9.28 -5.68 -13.29
N ALA A 62 8.17 -5.74 -13.98
CA ALA A 62 7.51 -7.02 -14.25
C ALA A 62 7.83 -7.49 -15.66
#